data_b544d86b8552557b50dae56454a7777b
#
_entry.id   b544d86b8552557b50dae56454a7777b
#
_cell.length_a   1.000
_cell.length_b   1.000
_cell.length_c   1.000
_cell.angle_alpha   90.00
_cell.angle_beta   90.00
_cell.angle_gamma   90.00
#
_symmetry.space_group_name_H-M   'P 1'
#
loop_
_entity.id
_entity.type
_entity.pdbx_description
1 polymer ?
#
loop_
_entity_poly.entity_id
_entity_poly.type
_entity_poly.pdbx_seq_one_letter_code
_entity_poly.pdbx_strand_id
1 'polypeptide(L)'
;MAKSLLRSGNLDDYQAVGGGGQAVFESALQIRETLRLRKQQAMVDCLAIPQLNDNGDRVDWYSPIEGQAIAWKAADEETRSRALRYLASTFESAAALSRKSLQSGKTALQLFGSLLEKATQFPGENHV
;
A
#
# COMPACT_ATOMS: atom_id res chain seq x y z
N MET A 1 1.24 -13.96 15.83
CA MET A 1 -0.18 -14.16 15.52
C MET A 1 -0.44 -13.98 14.03
N ALA A 2 -1.41 -14.71 13.52
CA ALA A 2 -1.78 -14.57 12.12
C ALA A 2 -2.43 -13.20 11.87
N LYS A 3 -2.03 -12.54 10.78
CA LYS A 3 -2.62 -11.28 10.38
C LYS A 3 -3.93 -11.54 9.62
N SER A 4 -4.87 -10.60 9.73
CA SER A 4 -6.18 -10.74 9.09
C SER A 4 -6.07 -10.62 7.58
N LEU A 5 -6.69 -11.57 6.87
CA LEU A 5 -6.83 -11.50 5.43
C LEU A 5 -7.85 -10.39 5.08
N LEU A 6 -7.46 -9.48 4.21
CA LEU A 6 -8.30 -8.38 3.76
C LEU A 6 -9.01 -8.71 2.45
N ARG A 7 -8.26 -9.23 1.48
CA ARG A 7 -8.78 -9.49 0.15
C ARG A 7 -7.87 -10.46 -0.60
N SER A 8 -8.46 -11.27 -1.46
CA SER A 8 -7.75 -12.11 -2.43
C SER A 8 -8.17 -11.72 -3.84
N GLY A 9 -7.26 -11.78 -4.79
CA GLY A 9 -7.57 -11.49 -6.18
C GLY A 9 -6.66 -12.20 -7.15
N ASN A 10 -7.17 -12.39 -8.37
CA ASN A 10 -6.37 -12.90 -9.48
C ASN A 10 -5.61 -11.76 -10.12
N LEU A 11 -4.34 -12.01 -10.45
CA LEU A 11 -3.51 -11.02 -11.15
C LEU A 11 -4.00 -10.73 -12.56
N ASP A 12 -4.74 -11.65 -13.17
CA ASP A 12 -5.30 -11.47 -14.51
C ASP A 12 -6.43 -10.43 -14.54
N ASP A 13 -7.07 -10.15 -13.41
CA ASP A 13 -8.20 -9.21 -13.32
C ASP A 13 -7.73 -7.75 -13.32
N TYR A 14 -6.48 -7.49 -12.97
CA TYR A 14 -5.94 -6.14 -12.83
C TYR A 14 -4.54 -6.05 -13.37
N GLN A 15 -4.21 -4.89 -13.90
CA GLN A 15 -2.83 -4.63 -14.33
C GLN A 15 -1.97 -4.24 -13.14
N ALA A 16 -0.85 -4.94 -12.96
CA ALA A 16 0.11 -4.58 -11.92
C ALA A 16 0.80 -3.27 -12.29
N VAL A 17 0.92 -2.36 -11.31
CA VAL A 17 1.68 -1.13 -11.46
C VAL A 17 3.07 -1.31 -10.88
N GLY A 18 4.04 -0.56 -11.40
CA GLY A 18 5.42 -0.68 -10.92
C GLY A 18 6.36 0.30 -11.58
N GLY A 19 7.64 0.17 -11.25
CA GLY A 19 8.71 0.98 -11.82
C GLY A 19 10.01 0.19 -11.79
N GLY A 20 10.97 0.57 -12.65
CA GLY A 20 12.26 -0.10 -12.71
C GLY A 20 12.19 -1.59 -13.06
N GLY A 21 11.15 -2.00 -13.81
CA GLY A 21 10.96 -3.38 -14.19
C GLY A 21 10.33 -4.28 -13.12
N GLN A 22 9.91 -3.72 -11.98
CA GLN A 22 9.30 -4.47 -10.88
C GLN A 22 7.87 -4.00 -10.65
N ALA A 23 6.97 -4.95 -10.34
CA ALA A 23 5.65 -4.60 -9.82
C ALA A 23 5.78 -4.11 -8.37
N VAL A 24 4.92 -3.17 -7.97
CA VAL A 24 4.97 -2.57 -6.64
C VAL A 24 4.82 -3.63 -5.55
N PHE A 25 3.91 -4.60 -5.73
CA PHE A 25 3.69 -5.62 -4.70
C PHE A 25 4.92 -6.53 -4.50
N GLU A 26 5.80 -6.66 -5.50
CA GLU A 26 7.04 -7.43 -5.37
C GLU A 26 8.06 -6.72 -4.48
N SER A 27 7.95 -5.39 -4.37
CA SER A 27 8.84 -4.57 -3.56
C SER A 27 8.21 -4.14 -2.23
N ALA A 28 7.08 -4.74 -1.85
CA ALA A 28 6.31 -4.30 -0.68
C ALA A 28 7.13 -4.29 0.61
N LEU A 29 7.93 -5.34 0.86
CA LEU A 29 8.75 -5.41 2.07
C LEU A 29 9.82 -4.32 2.10
N GLN A 30 10.42 -4.01 0.95
CA GLN A 30 11.42 -2.95 0.84
C GLN A 30 10.80 -1.57 1.08
N ILE A 31 9.62 -1.33 0.53
CA ILE A 31 8.88 -0.08 0.73
C ILE A 31 8.55 0.10 2.21
N ARG A 32 8.03 -0.94 2.85
CA ARG A 32 7.67 -0.92 4.26
C ARG A 32 8.88 -0.65 5.14
N GLU A 33 9.99 -1.33 4.89
CA GLU A 33 11.22 -1.15 5.68
C GLU A 33 11.79 0.26 5.51
N THR A 34 11.80 0.80 4.30
CA THR A 34 12.26 2.16 4.05
C THR A 34 11.40 3.19 4.78
N LEU A 35 10.07 3.01 4.75
CA LEU A 35 9.15 3.89 5.49
C LEU A 35 9.37 3.80 6.99
N ARG A 36 9.57 2.59 7.51
CA ARG A 36 9.83 2.38 8.93
C ARG A 36 11.11 3.10 9.37
N LEU A 37 12.19 2.98 8.59
CA LEU A 37 13.46 3.64 8.88
C LEU A 37 13.35 5.16 8.82
N ARG A 38 12.43 5.69 8.03
CA ARG A 38 12.16 7.12 7.95
C ARG A 38 11.09 7.59 8.96
N LYS A 39 10.74 6.73 9.92
CA LYS A 39 9.78 7.03 10.99
C LYS A 39 8.38 7.35 10.47
N GLN A 40 7.98 6.66 9.39
CA GLN A 40 6.65 6.80 8.78
C GLN A 40 5.75 5.64 9.17
N GLN A 41 5.69 5.30 10.47
CA GLN A 41 4.94 4.14 10.95
C GLN A 41 3.44 4.21 10.60
N ALA A 42 2.84 5.39 10.67
CA ALA A 42 1.43 5.56 10.31
C ALA A 42 1.17 5.14 8.86
N MET A 43 2.10 5.44 7.96
CA MET A 43 2.00 5.05 6.56
C MET A 43 2.18 3.54 6.38
N VAL A 44 3.13 2.95 7.11
CA VAL A 44 3.35 1.50 7.12
C VAL A 44 2.08 0.77 7.55
N ASP A 45 1.41 1.28 8.58
CA ASP A 45 0.18 0.68 9.13
C ASP A 45 -1.01 0.78 8.17
N CYS A 46 -0.95 1.65 7.17
CA CYS A 46 -2.00 1.80 6.16
C CYS A 46 -1.82 0.88 4.95
N LEU A 47 -0.64 0.31 4.75
CA LEU A 47 -0.33 -0.47 3.56
C LEU A 47 -0.57 -1.95 3.81
N ALA A 48 -1.48 -2.55 3.05
CA ALA A 48 -1.72 -3.98 3.09
C ALA A 48 -0.47 -4.74 2.62
N ILE A 49 -0.28 -5.93 3.17
CA ILE A 49 0.88 -6.79 2.87
C ILE A 49 0.44 -7.83 1.83
N PRO A 50 1.03 -7.82 0.63
CA PRO A 50 0.71 -8.81 -0.39
C PRO A 50 1.49 -10.11 -0.18
N GLN A 51 0.83 -11.22 -0.49
CA GLN A 51 1.47 -12.52 -0.53
C GLN A 51 0.98 -13.27 -1.77
N LEU A 52 1.92 -13.62 -2.65
CA LEU A 52 1.62 -14.42 -3.83
C LEU A 52 1.43 -15.88 -3.45
N ASN A 53 0.53 -16.57 -4.15
CA ASN A 53 0.42 -18.02 -4.06
C ASN A 53 1.58 -18.70 -4.81
N ASP A 54 1.69 -20.03 -4.68
CA ASP A 54 2.78 -20.79 -5.29
C ASP A 54 2.81 -20.69 -6.81
N ASN A 55 1.65 -20.55 -7.45
CA ASN A 55 1.55 -20.42 -8.90
C ASN A 55 1.84 -19.00 -9.41
N GLY A 56 1.86 -18.01 -8.51
CA GLY A 56 2.10 -16.61 -8.89
C GLY A 56 0.94 -15.94 -9.63
N ASP A 57 -0.27 -16.51 -9.59
CA ASP A 57 -1.45 -15.98 -10.29
C ASP A 57 -2.48 -15.32 -9.36
N ARG A 58 -2.31 -15.46 -8.04
CA ARG A 58 -3.19 -14.83 -7.04
C ARG A 58 -2.36 -14.10 -6.00
N VAL A 59 -2.91 -12.99 -5.51
CA VAL A 59 -2.34 -12.24 -4.39
C VAL A 59 -3.35 -12.20 -3.26
N ASP A 60 -2.92 -12.57 -2.06
CA ASP A 60 -3.67 -12.39 -0.83
C ASP A 60 -3.11 -11.15 -0.11
N TRP A 61 -4.00 -10.26 0.30
CA TRP A 61 -3.63 -9.02 0.98
C TRP A 61 -3.98 -9.12 2.45
N TYR A 62 -3.02 -8.86 3.31
CA TYR A 62 -3.17 -8.98 4.76
C TYR A 62 -3.03 -7.62 5.44
N SER A 63 -3.76 -7.44 6.55
CA SER A 63 -3.61 -6.27 7.38
C SER A 63 -2.25 -6.27 8.08
N PRO A 64 -1.55 -5.13 8.11
CA PRO A 64 -0.30 -5.03 8.88
C PRO A 64 -0.52 -4.96 10.38
N ILE A 65 -1.76 -4.68 10.82
CA ILE A 65 -2.12 -4.56 12.24
C ILE A 65 -3.20 -5.57 12.59
N GLU A 66 -3.31 -5.90 13.88
CA GLU A 66 -4.37 -6.77 14.37
C GLU A 66 -5.70 -6.02 14.43
N GLY A 67 -6.78 -6.75 14.27
CA GLY A 67 -8.13 -6.20 14.35
C GLY A 67 -9.06 -6.82 13.33
N GLN A 68 -10.32 -6.43 13.40
CA GLN A 68 -11.33 -6.87 12.46
C GLN A 68 -11.37 -5.90 11.27
N ALA A 69 -11.28 -6.47 10.06
CA ALA A 69 -11.44 -5.67 8.85
C ALA A 69 -12.91 -5.30 8.65
N ILE A 70 -13.15 -4.05 8.30
CA ILE A 70 -14.49 -3.54 7.99
C ILE A 70 -14.46 -3.02 6.56
N ALA A 71 -15.29 -3.61 5.69
CA ALA A 71 -15.39 -3.17 4.31
C ALA A 71 -15.94 -1.74 4.25
N TRP A 72 -15.49 -0.97 3.27
CA TRP A 72 -15.94 0.42 3.09
C TRP A 72 -17.46 0.53 3.07
N LYS A 73 -18.12 -0.35 2.34
CA LYS A 73 -19.59 -0.35 2.22
C LYS A 73 -20.30 -0.68 3.52
N ALA A 74 -19.66 -1.44 4.40
CA ALA A 74 -20.22 -1.84 5.69
C ALA A 74 -19.95 -0.81 6.80
N ALA A 75 -19.03 0.11 6.59
CA ALA A 75 -18.70 1.16 7.56
C ALA A 75 -19.82 2.20 7.63
N ASP A 76 -20.08 2.72 8.85
CA ASP A 76 -21.04 3.79 9.00
C ASP A 76 -20.46 5.12 8.49
N GLU A 77 -21.33 6.14 8.41
CA GLU A 77 -20.95 7.44 7.85
C GLU A 77 -19.86 8.13 8.66
N GLU A 78 -19.93 8.05 9.97
CA GLU A 78 -18.93 8.64 10.86
C GLU A 78 -17.56 7.98 10.68
N THR A 79 -17.53 6.65 10.61
CA THR A 79 -16.31 5.87 10.37
C THR A 79 -15.72 6.21 9.01
N ARG A 80 -16.54 6.29 7.97
CA ARG A 80 -16.08 6.68 6.63
C ARG A 80 -15.49 8.07 6.61
N SER A 81 -16.13 9.02 7.29
CA SER A 81 -15.66 10.40 7.36
C SER A 81 -14.29 10.50 8.02
N ARG A 82 -14.10 9.80 9.14
CA ARG A 82 -12.80 9.75 9.82
C ARG A 82 -11.74 9.07 8.97
N ALA A 83 -12.10 7.97 8.31
CA ALA A 83 -11.19 7.23 7.45
C ALA A 83 -10.76 8.08 6.25
N LEU A 84 -11.67 8.84 5.63
CA LEU A 84 -11.35 9.71 4.51
C LEU A 84 -10.34 10.79 4.92
N ARG A 85 -10.52 11.41 6.08
CA ARG A 85 -9.57 12.42 6.57
C ARG A 85 -8.19 11.81 6.83
N TYR A 86 -8.15 10.64 7.44
CA TYR A 86 -6.91 9.92 7.70
C TYR A 86 -6.23 9.51 6.39
N LEU A 87 -7.00 8.98 5.46
CA LEU A 87 -6.49 8.54 4.16
C LEU A 87 -5.94 9.70 3.33
N ALA A 88 -6.67 10.83 3.31
CA ALA A 88 -6.22 12.03 2.61
C ALA A 88 -4.89 12.54 3.19
N SER A 89 -4.76 12.58 4.51
CA SER A 89 -3.52 12.98 5.18
C SER A 89 -2.38 12.01 4.85
N THR A 90 -2.65 10.72 4.86
CA THR A 90 -1.66 9.69 4.53
C THR A 90 -1.21 9.81 3.07
N PHE A 91 -2.13 10.01 2.14
CA PHE A 91 -1.81 10.19 0.72
C PHE A 91 -0.99 11.45 0.49
N GLU A 92 -1.31 12.53 1.18
CA GLU A 92 -0.54 13.77 1.08
C GLU A 92 0.89 13.57 1.57
N SER A 93 1.07 12.90 2.70
CA SER A 93 2.39 12.58 3.24
C SER A 93 3.17 11.66 2.30
N ALA A 94 2.52 10.64 1.74
CA ALA A 94 3.15 9.74 0.79
C ALA A 94 3.57 10.47 -0.49
N ALA A 95 2.71 11.34 -1.01
CA ALA A 95 3.01 12.12 -2.21
C ALA A 95 4.21 13.06 -1.97
N ALA A 96 4.26 13.72 -0.82
CA ALA A 96 5.38 14.61 -0.47
C ALA A 96 6.69 13.83 -0.38
N LEU A 97 6.68 12.67 0.27
CA LEU A 97 7.86 11.81 0.39
C LEU A 97 8.29 11.27 -0.97
N SER A 98 7.34 10.86 -1.80
CA SER A 98 7.61 10.39 -3.15
C SER A 98 8.29 11.48 -3.99
N ARG A 99 7.75 12.71 -4.00
CA ARG A 99 8.35 13.83 -4.74
C ARG A 99 9.77 14.13 -4.26
N LYS A 100 9.97 14.17 -2.94
CA LYS A 100 11.29 14.42 -2.35
C LYS A 100 12.29 13.35 -2.77
N SER A 101 11.86 12.08 -2.77
CA SER A 101 12.71 10.95 -3.15
C SER A 101 13.05 10.98 -4.64
N LEU A 102 12.09 11.33 -5.50
CA LEU A 102 12.30 11.44 -6.94
C LEU A 102 13.28 12.57 -7.29
N GLN A 103 13.32 13.63 -6.48
CA GLN A 103 14.24 14.75 -6.68
C GLN A 103 15.64 14.48 -6.14
N SER A 104 15.85 13.34 -5.46
CA SER A 104 17.17 12.97 -4.94
C SER A 104 18.12 12.62 -6.08
N GLY A 105 19.41 12.90 -5.88
CA GLY A 105 20.46 12.46 -6.80
C GLY A 105 20.85 10.99 -6.67
N LYS A 106 20.22 10.25 -5.74
CA LYS A 106 20.52 8.84 -5.50
C LYS A 106 19.52 7.96 -6.21
N THR A 107 20.00 7.04 -7.04
CA THR A 107 19.15 6.15 -7.84
C THR A 107 18.22 5.30 -6.98
N ALA A 108 18.72 4.78 -5.85
CA ALA A 108 17.89 3.97 -4.95
C ALA A 108 16.71 4.75 -4.38
N LEU A 109 16.90 6.04 -4.04
CA LEU A 109 15.83 6.89 -3.55
C LEU A 109 14.85 7.28 -4.67
N GLN A 110 15.33 7.46 -5.89
CA GLN A 110 14.46 7.73 -7.04
C GLN A 110 13.55 6.53 -7.31
N LEU A 111 14.09 5.32 -7.25
CA LEU A 111 13.28 4.11 -7.40
C LEU A 111 12.25 3.98 -6.27
N PHE A 112 12.66 4.21 -5.03
CA PHE A 112 11.75 4.20 -3.89
C PHE A 112 10.60 5.20 -4.08
N GLY A 113 10.90 6.43 -4.51
CA GLY A 113 9.87 7.45 -4.77
C GLY A 113 8.87 7.02 -5.83
N SER A 114 9.35 6.44 -6.92
CA SER A 114 8.49 5.91 -7.98
C SER A 114 7.59 4.79 -7.49
N LEU A 115 8.14 3.84 -6.74
CA LEU A 115 7.38 2.72 -6.19
C LEU A 115 6.36 3.19 -5.15
N LEU A 116 6.72 4.14 -4.29
CA LEU A 116 5.81 4.68 -3.28
C LEU A 116 4.62 5.39 -3.93
N GLU A 117 4.85 6.17 -4.97
CA GLU A 117 3.78 6.83 -5.72
C GLU A 117 2.75 5.82 -6.23
N LYS A 118 3.23 4.69 -6.74
CA LYS A 118 2.36 3.64 -7.26
C LYS A 118 1.73 2.78 -6.18
N ALA A 119 2.36 2.67 -5.02
CA ALA A 119 1.85 1.88 -3.90
C ALA A 119 0.56 2.47 -3.30
N THR A 120 0.26 3.74 -3.56
CA THR A 120 -0.98 4.38 -3.10
C THR A 120 -2.13 4.24 -4.10
N GLN A 121 -1.93 3.55 -5.22
CA GLN A 121 -2.97 3.33 -6.23
C GLN A 121 -3.76 2.07 -5.91
N PHE A 122 -5.07 2.13 -6.13
CA PHE A 122 -5.97 0.99 -5.94
C PHE A 122 -7.15 1.10 -6.92
N PRO A 123 -7.81 -0.05 -7.26
CA PRO A 123 -8.84 -0.05 -8.32
C PRO A 123 -10.10 0.73 -7.99
N GLY A 124 -10.49 0.84 -6.70
CA GLY A 124 -11.70 1.55 -6.31
C GLY A 124 -11.98 1.42 -4.83
N GLU A 125 -13.10 1.99 -4.36
CA GLU A 125 -13.41 2.08 -2.93
C GLU A 125 -13.54 0.72 -2.23
N ASN A 126 -13.87 -0.33 -2.98
CA ASN A 126 -13.96 -1.67 -2.41
C ASN A 126 -12.60 -2.27 -2.06
N HIS A 127 -11.52 -1.59 -2.42
CA HIS A 127 -10.14 -2.03 -2.16
C HIS A 127 -9.45 -1.16 -1.11
N VAL A 128 -10.19 -0.32 -0.42
CA VAL A 128 -9.68 0.56 0.64
C VAL A 128 -9.73 -0.14 1.99
#